data_2f42f14bd54ce1f7aa3f65ea291e75db
#
_entry.id   2f42f14bd54ce1f7aa3f65ea291e75db
#
_cell.length_a   1.000
_cell.length_b   1.000
_cell.length_c   1.000
_cell.angle_alpha   90.00
_cell.angle_beta   90.00
_cell.angle_gamma   90.00
#
_symmetry.space_group_name_H-M   'P 1'
#
loop_
_entity.id
_entity.type
_entity.pdbx_description
1 polymer ?
#
loop_
_entity_poly.entity_id
_entity_poly.type
_entity_poly.pdbx_seq_one_letter_code
_entity_poly.pdbx_strand_id
1 'polypeptide(L)'
;GPYYLSVFQTASNLDQAAVQYQIAYGNKVGAGGVDFDASVPNVSPTSTIYGQYRTLVLEDENSNFIFGTSATGSGNNNDFYVISVERARYKESLLPGSLNLVLSSSNTVATYNSIHLTDDSGEVTLPIFYGTQRAYNIISGSDGTAWSGNGYSYSGSYGLFLPDISTILLNAAALDDNSAPGSTGTDDGGGINIGTNQTANTAGNNQEKLFLHISGSVGDASGNVFKLNSQETITSDFVFVRARNSEF
;
A
#
# COMPACT_ATOMS: atom_id res chain seq x y z
N GLY A 1 12.62 -11.05 -9.53
CA GLY A 1 12.08 -12.41 -9.69
C GLY A 1 10.60 -12.39 -10.06
N PRO A 2 9.97 -13.49 -10.43
CA PRO A 2 8.59 -13.51 -10.94
C PRO A 2 7.55 -13.14 -9.88
N TYR A 3 7.89 -13.20 -8.60
CA TYR A 3 6.97 -12.89 -7.50
C TYR A 3 7.15 -11.47 -6.99
N TYR A 4 8.38 -11.06 -6.71
CA TYR A 4 8.69 -9.79 -6.06
C TYR A 4 9.78 -9.03 -6.81
N LEU A 5 9.59 -7.71 -6.90
CA LEU A 5 10.60 -6.73 -7.31
C LEU A 5 11.19 -6.12 -6.03
N SER A 6 12.49 -6.30 -5.81
CA SER A 6 13.17 -5.70 -4.66
C SER A 6 13.66 -4.29 -4.99
N VAL A 7 13.34 -3.33 -4.12
CA VAL A 7 13.80 -1.95 -4.21
C VAL A 7 14.90 -1.73 -3.19
N PHE A 8 16.06 -1.27 -3.66
CA PHE A 8 17.26 -1.11 -2.86
C PHE A 8 17.50 0.35 -2.50
N GLN A 9 18.18 0.56 -1.39
CA GLN A 9 18.62 1.89 -0.94
C GLN A 9 19.57 2.56 -1.92
N THR A 10 20.43 1.77 -2.54
CA THR A 10 21.42 2.22 -3.53
C THR A 10 21.42 1.25 -4.71
N ALA A 11 22.30 1.46 -5.67
CA ALA A 11 22.43 0.53 -6.78
C ALA A 11 22.72 -0.90 -6.28
N SER A 12 21.95 -1.88 -6.76
CA SER A 12 21.95 -3.27 -6.27
C SER A 12 23.26 -4.03 -6.43
N ASN A 13 24.18 -3.49 -7.22
CA ASN A 13 25.52 -4.04 -7.46
C ASN A 13 26.58 -3.54 -6.46
N LEU A 14 26.20 -2.71 -5.50
CA LEU A 14 27.11 -2.21 -4.47
C LEU A 14 27.04 -3.10 -3.21
N ASP A 15 28.18 -3.31 -2.56
CA ASP A 15 28.31 -4.14 -1.35
C ASP A 15 27.43 -3.67 -0.18
N GLN A 16 27.04 -2.39 -0.19
CA GLN A 16 26.18 -1.78 0.83
C GLN A 16 24.71 -1.70 0.41
N ALA A 17 24.34 -2.31 -0.71
CA ALA A 17 22.96 -2.31 -1.16
C ALA A 17 22.06 -3.10 -0.20
N ALA A 18 21.07 -2.43 0.34
CA ALA A 18 20.12 -3.03 1.26
C ALA A 18 18.68 -2.84 0.75
N VAL A 19 17.90 -3.91 0.75
CA VAL A 19 16.49 -3.85 0.37
C VAL A 19 15.75 -2.94 1.33
N GLN A 20 14.93 -2.06 0.79
CA GLN A 20 14.05 -1.17 1.55
C GLN A 20 12.65 -1.76 1.64
N TYR A 21 12.11 -2.14 0.50
CA TYR A 21 10.81 -2.78 0.37
C TYR A 21 10.77 -3.62 -0.89
N GLN A 22 9.74 -4.43 -0.99
CA GLN A 22 9.48 -5.27 -2.14
C GLN A 22 8.10 -4.96 -2.70
N ILE A 23 7.98 -4.98 -4.02
CA ILE A 23 6.72 -4.81 -4.74
C ILE A 23 6.31 -6.15 -5.33
N ALA A 24 5.04 -6.50 -5.18
CA ALA A 24 4.43 -7.63 -5.84
C ALA A 24 3.09 -7.22 -6.49
N TYR A 25 2.59 -8.08 -7.36
CA TYR A 25 1.26 -7.96 -7.92
C TYR A 25 0.52 -9.29 -7.75
N GLY A 26 -0.67 -9.24 -7.19
CA GLY A 26 -1.53 -10.38 -6.98
C GLY A 26 -2.78 -10.30 -7.86
N ASN A 27 -3.12 -11.41 -8.52
CA ASN A 27 -4.34 -11.53 -9.30
C ASN A 27 -5.01 -12.87 -9.03
N LYS A 28 -6.30 -12.86 -8.74
CA LYS A 28 -7.07 -14.03 -8.30
C LYS A 28 -7.00 -15.21 -9.27
N VAL A 29 -7.02 -14.94 -10.57
CA VAL A 29 -6.98 -15.97 -11.61
C VAL A 29 -5.59 -16.18 -12.19
N GLY A 30 -4.63 -15.36 -11.77
CA GLY A 30 -3.24 -15.46 -12.20
C GLY A 30 -2.87 -14.61 -13.41
N ALA A 31 -3.78 -13.78 -13.88
CA ALA A 31 -3.51 -12.87 -14.98
C ALA A 31 -2.41 -11.85 -14.66
N GLY A 32 -1.77 -11.30 -15.68
CA GLY A 32 -0.72 -10.30 -15.54
C GLY A 32 0.60 -10.81 -14.99
N GLY A 33 0.79 -12.12 -14.92
CA GLY A 33 2.03 -12.78 -14.49
C GLY A 33 2.70 -13.58 -15.57
N VAL A 34 3.97 -13.92 -15.36
CA VAL A 34 4.66 -14.92 -16.20
C VAL A 34 3.92 -16.27 -16.10
N ASP A 35 3.99 -17.05 -17.14
CA ASP A 35 3.37 -18.38 -17.20
C ASP A 35 1.83 -18.40 -17.02
N PHE A 36 1.17 -17.26 -17.23
CA PHE A 36 -0.28 -17.22 -17.21
C PHE A 36 -0.85 -17.97 -18.43
N ASP A 37 -1.69 -18.94 -18.16
CA ASP A 37 -2.49 -19.66 -19.14
C ASP A 37 -3.96 -19.60 -18.71
N ALA A 38 -4.79 -18.96 -19.52
CA ALA A 38 -6.22 -18.82 -19.25
C ALA A 38 -6.96 -20.16 -19.21
N SER A 39 -6.42 -21.20 -19.85
CA SER A 39 -6.96 -22.56 -19.83
C SER A 39 -6.64 -23.32 -18.54
N VAL A 40 -5.63 -22.86 -17.80
CA VAL A 40 -5.18 -23.45 -16.52
C VAL A 40 -5.06 -22.34 -15.48
N PRO A 41 -6.16 -21.83 -14.97
CA PRO A 41 -6.13 -20.73 -14.01
C PRO A 41 -5.44 -21.13 -12.69
N ASN A 42 -4.94 -20.15 -11.96
CA ASN A 42 -4.33 -20.29 -10.63
C ASN A 42 -2.95 -20.98 -10.58
N VAL A 43 -2.20 -21.00 -11.66
CA VAL A 43 -0.85 -21.60 -11.71
C VAL A 43 0.26 -20.56 -11.76
N SER A 44 -0.06 -19.31 -12.08
CA SER A 44 0.94 -18.25 -12.25
C SER A 44 1.42 -17.67 -10.90
N PRO A 45 2.58 -17.00 -10.86
CA PRO A 45 3.06 -16.30 -9.67
C PRO A 45 2.07 -15.30 -9.07
N THR A 46 1.29 -14.61 -9.89
CA THR A 46 0.31 -13.61 -9.43
C THR A 46 -0.86 -14.22 -8.68
N SER A 47 -1.28 -15.45 -9.03
CA SER A 47 -2.29 -16.17 -8.25
C SER A 47 -1.75 -16.63 -6.91
N THR A 48 -0.48 -17.02 -6.85
CA THR A 48 0.19 -17.37 -5.61
C THR A 48 0.26 -16.18 -4.66
N ILE A 49 0.64 -15.01 -5.16
CA ILE A 49 0.65 -13.76 -4.36
C ILE A 49 -0.76 -13.43 -3.85
N TYR A 50 -1.77 -13.47 -4.72
CA TYR A 50 -3.15 -13.20 -4.32
C TYR A 50 -3.60 -14.16 -3.20
N GLY A 51 -3.38 -15.46 -3.37
CA GLY A 51 -3.73 -16.49 -2.38
C GLY A 51 -2.99 -16.33 -1.07
N GLN A 52 -1.69 -16.00 -1.11
CA GLN A 52 -0.88 -15.75 0.08
C GLN A 52 -1.45 -14.62 0.94
N TYR A 53 -1.71 -13.46 0.35
CA TYR A 53 -2.23 -12.32 1.11
C TYR A 53 -3.71 -12.51 1.49
N ARG A 54 -4.51 -13.16 0.67
CA ARG A 54 -5.88 -13.52 1.03
C ARG A 54 -5.92 -14.38 2.30
N THR A 55 -5.13 -15.43 2.35
CA THR A 55 -5.07 -16.29 3.54
C THR A 55 -4.48 -15.56 4.74
N LEU A 56 -3.43 -14.75 4.54
CA LEU A 56 -2.78 -14.00 5.61
C LEU A 56 -3.68 -12.93 6.24
N VAL A 57 -4.48 -12.24 5.42
CA VAL A 57 -5.27 -11.08 5.86
C VAL A 57 -6.72 -11.48 6.15
N LEU A 58 -7.37 -12.19 5.23
CA LEU A 58 -8.79 -12.52 5.35
C LEU A 58 -9.03 -13.83 6.11
N GLU A 59 -7.98 -14.60 6.38
CA GLU A 59 -8.04 -15.91 7.04
C GLU A 59 -8.99 -16.92 6.34
N ASP A 60 -9.38 -16.63 5.09
CA ASP A 60 -10.32 -17.43 4.31
C ASP A 60 -9.87 -17.51 2.85
N GLU A 61 -9.70 -18.73 2.36
CA GLU A 61 -9.27 -19.00 0.98
C GLU A 61 -10.34 -18.69 -0.09
N ASN A 62 -11.59 -18.45 0.30
CA ASN A 62 -12.70 -18.20 -0.61
C ASN A 62 -13.13 -16.73 -0.66
N SER A 63 -12.81 -15.95 0.38
CA SER A 63 -13.14 -14.52 0.44
C SER A 63 -12.37 -13.70 -0.58
N ASN A 64 -12.94 -12.57 -0.98
CA ASN A 64 -12.29 -11.60 -1.84
C ASN A 64 -11.97 -10.34 -1.03
N PHE A 65 -10.90 -9.65 -1.43
CA PHE A 65 -10.65 -8.32 -0.92
C PHE A 65 -11.74 -7.35 -1.36
N ILE A 66 -12.13 -6.47 -0.45
CA ILE A 66 -13.04 -5.35 -0.70
C ILE A 66 -12.32 -4.11 -0.21
N PHE A 67 -11.95 -3.22 -1.13
CA PHE A 67 -11.28 -1.97 -0.80
C PHE A 67 -12.31 -0.83 -0.83
N GLY A 68 -12.53 -0.19 0.32
CA GLY A 68 -13.41 0.95 0.46
C GLY A 68 -14.90 0.64 0.25
N THR A 69 -15.67 1.70 0.26
CA THR A 69 -17.13 1.67 0.07
C THR A 69 -17.60 2.33 -1.22
N SER A 70 -16.66 2.84 -2.03
CA SER A 70 -16.96 3.53 -3.28
C SER A 70 -17.46 2.60 -4.37
N ALA A 71 -18.26 3.13 -5.28
CA ALA A 71 -18.80 2.40 -6.41
C ALA A 71 -17.71 1.83 -7.35
N THR A 72 -16.58 2.49 -7.48
CA THR A 72 -15.42 2.01 -8.24
C THR A 72 -14.52 1.10 -7.42
N GLY A 73 -14.48 1.26 -6.11
CA GLY A 73 -13.68 0.43 -5.21
C GLY A 73 -14.40 -0.81 -4.68
N SER A 74 -15.73 -0.80 -4.66
CA SER A 74 -16.56 -1.89 -4.13
C SER A 74 -16.70 -3.09 -5.07
N GLY A 75 -16.12 -3.01 -6.25
CA GLY A 75 -16.09 -4.13 -7.19
C GLY A 75 -15.21 -5.25 -6.66
N ASN A 76 -15.50 -6.45 -7.07
CA ASN A 76 -14.70 -7.64 -6.90
C ASN A 76 -13.21 -7.33 -7.18
N ASN A 77 -12.45 -7.02 -6.16
CA ASN A 77 -11.04 -6.73 -6.34
C ASN A 77 -10.29 -8.04 -6.56
N ASN A 78 -10.22 -8.40 -7.83
CA ASN A 78 -9.56 -9.62 -8.29
C ASN A 78 -8.04 -9.44 -8.34
N ASP A 79 -7.57 -8.21 -8.16
CA ASP A 79 -6.16 -7.89 -8.22
C ASP A 79 -5.77 -6.69 -7.35
N PHE A 80 -4.54 -6.70 -6.91
CA PHE A 80 -3.94 -5.64 -6.10
C PHE A 80 -2.42 -5.64 -6.24
N TYR A 81 -1.82 -4.49 -5.95
CA TYR A 81 -0.39 -4.36 -5.73
C TYR A 81 -0.07 -4.51 -4.25
N VAL A 82 1.11 -5.01 -3.97
CA VAL A 82 1.65 -5.17 -2.62
C VAL A 82 2.94 -4.39 -2.51
N ILE A 83 3.08 -3.61 -1.45
CA ILE A 83 4.38 -3.08 -1.00
C ILE A 83 4.64 -3.69 0.38
N SER A 84 5.69 -4.50 0.48
CA SER A 84 6.12 -5.12 1.73
C SER A 84 7.43 -4.48 2.19
N VAL A 85 7.41 -3.82 3.34
CA VAL A 85 8.60 -3.17 3.90
C VAL A 85 9.52 -4.22 4.49
N GLU A 86 10.82 -4.14 4.16
CA GLU A 86 11.82 -5.09 4.63
C GLU A 86 11.91 -5.09 6.16
N ARG A 87 11.89 -6.29 6.76
CA ARG A 87 11.87 -6.47 8.23
C ARG A 87 12.99 -5.73 8.95
N ALA A 88 14.14 -5.57 8.33
CA ALA A 88 15.28 -4.84 8.89
C ALA A 88 15.10 -3.31 8.95
N ARG A 89 14.02 -2.78 8.36
CA ARG A 89 13.76 -1.32 8.25
C ARG A 89 12.85 -0.78 9.33
N TYR A 90 12.18 -1.61 10.11
CA TYR A 90 11.28 -1.19 11.18
C TYR A 90 11.53 -1.97 12.47
N LYS A 91 11.02 -1.45 13.58
CA LYS A 91 11.21 -2.03 14.90
C LYS A 91 10.17 -3.14 15.16
N GLU A 92 9.08 -2.80 15.81
CA GLU A 92 8.02 -3.72 16.18
C GLU A 92 6.92 -3.76 15.12
N SER A 93 6.43 -2.59 14.72
CA SER A 93 5.44 -2.41 13.66
C SER A 93 5.65 -1.06 12.95
N LEU A 94 4.90 -0.82 11.90
CA LEU A 94 4.84 0.50 11.27
C LEU A 94 3.91 1.41 12.06
N LEU A 95 4.17 2.72 12.03
CA LEU A 95 3.39 3.72 12.76
C LEU A 95 2.21 4.18 11.91
N PRO A 96 0.95 3.92 12.32
CA PRO A 96 -0.23 4.50 11.67
C PRO A 96 -0.17 6.03 11.67
N GLY A 97 -0.65 6.65 10.61
CA GLY A 97 -0.56 8.10 10.41
C GLY A 97 0.77 8.59 9.85
N SER A 98 1.71 7.69 9.59
CA SER A 98 3.00 8.09 9.01
C SER A 98 3.19 7.69 7.55
N LEU A 99 2.24 6.94 6.99
CA LEU A 99 2.29 6.57 5.59
C LEU A 99 2.06 7.80 4.70
N ASN A 100 3.04 8.10 3.88
CA ASN A 100 2.90 9.03 2.76
C ASN A 100 3.52 8.39 1.53
N LEU A 101 2.69 8.14 0.52
CA LEU A 101 3.09 7.55 -0.76
C LEU A 101 2.62 8.45 -1.88
N VAL A 102 3.54 8.95 -2.67
CA VAL A 102 3.25 9.81 -3.82
C VAL A 102 3.47 9.01 -5.09
N LEU A 103 2.44 8.93 -5.92
CA LEU A 103 2.49 8.23 -7.19
C LEU A 103 2.32 9.25 -8.34
N SER A 104 3.24 9.21 -9.30
CA SER A 104 3.11 10.02 -10.53
C SER A 104 1.95 9.51 -11.38
N SER A 105 1.25 10.40 -12.05
CA SER A 105 0.16 10.05 -12.95
C SER A 105 0.63 10.01 -14.40
N SER A 106 0.19 9.02 -15.15
CA SER A 106 0.29 8.96 -16.62
C SER A 106 -0.92 9.64 -17.29
N ASN A 107 -1.86 10.13 -16.51
CA ASN A 107 -3.06 10.75 -17.04
C ASN A 107 -2.75 12.16 -17.56
N THR A 108 -2.87 12.36 -18.87
CA THR A 108 -2.60 13.65 -19.54
C THR A 108 -3.76 14.63 -19.42
N VAL A 109 -4.91 14.20 -18.93
CA VAL A 109 -6.13 15.03 -18.78
C VAL A 109 -6.12 15.80 -17.45
N ALA A 110 -5.29 15.37 -16.50
CA ALA A 110 -5.28 15.93 -15.16
C ALA A 110 -4.38 17.16 -15.03
N THR A 111 -4.89 18.15 -14.30
CA THR A 111 -4.10 19.29 -13.82
C THR A 111 -3.06 18.87 -12.76
N TYR A 112 -3.20 17.65 -12.23
CA TYR A 112 -2.35 17.08 -11.19
C TYR A 112 -1.55 15.91 -11.75
N ASN A 113 -0.24 15.98 -11.60
CA ASN A 113 0.69 14.97 -12.09
C ASN A 113 0.95 13.84 -11.10
N SER A 114 0.29 13.85 -9.94
CA SER A 114 0.50 12.86 -8.88
C SER A 114 -0.71 12.73 -7.97
N ILE A 115 -0.86 11.56 -7.36
CA ILE A 115 -1.75 11.36 -6.20
C ILE A 115 -0.91 11.16 -4.94
N HIS A 116 -1.45 11.63 -3.82
CA HIS A 116 -0.86 11.46 -2.50
C HIS A 116 -1.74 10.53 -1.69
N LEU A 117 -1.17 9.44 -1.21
CA LEU A 117 -1.86 8.41 -0.46
C LEU A 117 -1.33 8.33 0.97
N THR A 118 -2.24 8.17 1.91
CA THR A 118 -1.96 7.97 3.33
C THR A 118 -2.93 6.94 3.91
N ASP A 119 -2.71 6.52 5.14
CA ASP A 119 -3.69 5.74 5.88
C ASP A 119 -4.72 6.65 6.56
N ASP A 120 -5.89 6.11 6.92
CA ASP A 120 -7.00 6.86 7.53
C ASP A 120 -6.96 6.92 9.07
N SER A 121 -5.81 6.66 9.68
CA SER A 121 -5.70 6.57 11.14
C SER A 121 -6.00 7.88 11.89
N GLY A 122 -5.85 9.02 11.23
CA GLY A 122 -6.24 10.32 11.77
C GLY A 122 -7.74 10.62 11.68
N GLU A 123 -8.47 9.89 10.84
CA GLU A 123 -9.90 10.08 10.60
C GLU A 123 -10.77 9.09 11.38
N VAL A 124 -10.23 7.92 11.72
CA VAL A 124 -10.97 6.86 12.39
C VAL A 124 -10.57 6.70 13.85
N THR A 125 -11.53 6.42 14.70
CA THR A 125 -11.27 6.20 16.14
C THR A 125 -10.65 4.83 16.42
N LEU A 126 -10.97 3.83 15.60
CA LEU A 126 -10.51 2.45 15.74
C LEU A 126 -10.10 1.88 14.38
N PRO A 127 -9.02 1.09 14.35
CA PRO A 127 -8.64 0.35 13.15
C PRO A 127 -9.69 -0.72 12.79
N ILE A 128 -9.65 -1.18 11.55
CA ILE A 128 -10.29 -2.42 11.14
C ILE A 128 -9.42 -3.56 11.68
N PHE A 129 -10.01 -4.66 12.11
CA PHE A 129 -9.29 -5.85 12.53
C PHE A 129 -9.55 -7.01 11.59
N TYR A 130 -8.48 -7.59 11.09
CA TYR A 130 -8.47 -8.88 10.42
C TYR A 130 -7.76 -9.88 11.37
N GLY A 131 -8.55 -10.71 12.06
CA GLY A 131 -8.04 -11.51 13.16
C GLY A 131 -7.43 -10.61 14.25
N THR A 132 -6.14 -10.73 14.49
CA THR A 132 -5.39 -9.91 15.45
C THR A 132 -4.66 -8.72 14.82
N GLN A 133 -4.69 -8.60 13.48
CA GLN A 133 -3.95 -7.58 12.75
C GLN A 133 -4.78 -6.32 12.60
N ARG A 134 -4.17 -5.17 12.87
CA ARG A 134 -4.76 -3.87 12.59
C ARG A 134 -4.68 -3.57 11.09
N ALA A 135 -5.73 -2.99 10.56
CA ALA A 135 -5.77 -2.48 9.21
C ALA A 135 -6.39 -1.08 9.18
N TYR A 136 -5.89 -0.26 8.29
CA TYR A 136 -6.39 1.07 8.00
C TYR A 136 -6.67 1.17 6.49
N ASN A 137 -7.70 1.92 6.11
CA ASN A 137 -7.91 2.19 4.70
C ASN A 137 -6.84 3.14 4.17
N ILE A 138 -6.51 2.99 2.89
CA ILE A 138 -5.66 3.95 2.19
C ILE A 138 -6.56 4.96 1.50
N ILE A 139 -6.30 6.22 1.77
CA ILE A 139 -7.07 7.37 1.32
C ILE A 139 -6.18 8.38 0.60
N SER A 140 -6.79 9.28 -0.14
CA SER A 140 -6.10 10.45 -0.68
C SER A 140 -5.87 11.47 0.44
N GLY A 141 -4.59 11.76 0.72
CA GLY A 141 -4.24 12.64 1.85
C GLY A 141 -2.77 12.61 2.21
N SER A 142 -2.48 13.03 3.43
CA SER A 142 -1.13 13.12 3.98
C SER A 142 -1.14 12.95 5.49
N ASP A 143 -0.12 12.29 6.03
CA ASP A 143 0.10 12.14 7.48
C ASP A 143 -1.14 11.65 8.24
N GLY A 144 -1.82 10.64 7.73
CA GLY A 144 -2.99 10.02 8.34
C GLY A 144 -4.29 10.79 8.19
N THR A 145 -4.33 11.87 7.42
CA THR A 145 -5.48 12.77 7.29
C THR A 145 -5.89 12.95 5.84
N ALA A 146 -7.20 12.88 5.57
CA ALA A 146 -7.77 13.09 4.26
C ALA A 146 -7.57 14.53 3.75
N TRP A 147 -7.31 14.69 2.47
CA TRP A 147 -7.33 16.00 1.83
C TRP A 147 -8.77 16.44 1.59
N SER A 148 -9.13 17.55 2.19
CA SER A 148 -10.42 18.21 1.96
C SER A 148 -10.29 19.31 0.91
N GLY A 149 -11.23 19.38 -0.02
CA GLY A 149 -11.44 20.59 -0.81
C GLY A 149 -11.18 20.53 -2.32
N ASN A 150 -10.59 19.49 -2.86
CA ASN A 150 -10.34 19.37 -4.31
C ASN A 150 -10.97 18.14 -4.96
N GLY A 151 -12.08 17.62 -4.37
CA GLY A 151 -12.75 16.44 -4.89
C GLY A 151 -12.05 15.13 -4.54
N TYR A 152 -11.06 15.13 -3.65
CA TYR A 152 -10.46 13.91 -3.13
C TYR A 152 -11.43 13.19 -2.21
N SER A 153 -11.67 11.94 -2.48
CA SER A 153 -12.50 11.08 -1.64
C SER A 153 -11.64 10.39 -0.60
N TYR A 154 -12.14 10.30 0.62
CA TYR A 154 -11.56 9.51 1.71
C TYR A 154 -12.31 8.18 1.92
N SER A 155 -12.93 7.65 0.87
CA SER A 155 -13.72 6.41 0.97
C SER A 155 -12.88 5.14 1.18
N GLY A 156 -11.57 5.23 1.23
CA GLY A 156 -10.68 4.08 1.43
C GLY A 156 -10.58 3.15 0.22
N SER A 157 -10.94 3.62 -0.96
CA SER A 157 -10.94 2.81 -2.19
C SER A 157 -9.55 2.46 -2.71
N TYR A 158 -8.48 3.11 -2.23
CA TYR A 158 -7.12 2.88 -2.71
C TYR A 158 -6.43 1.65 -2.12
N GLY A 159 -6.94 1.07 -1.03
CA GLY A 159 -6.37 -0.14 -0.48
C GLY A 159 -6.38 -0.23 1.04
N LEU A 160 -5.50 -1.08 1.57
CA LEU A 160 -5.33 -1.33 3.00
C LEU A 160 -3.88 -1.16 3.43
N PHE A 161 -3.67 -0.50 4.56
CA PHE A 161 -2.41 -0.45 5.28
C PHE A 161 -2.46 -1.38 6.49
N LEU A 162 -1.51 -2.31 6.57
CA LEU A 162 -1.41 -3.36 7.58
C LEU A 162 -0.12 -3.14 8.38
N PRO A 163 -0.13 -2.30 9.41
CA PRO A 163 1.09 -1.89 10.11
C PRO A 163 1.80 -3.03 10.83
N ASP A 164 1.06 -4.02 11.34
CA ASP A 164 1.60 -5.11 12.15
C ASP A 164 2.41 -6.12 11.32
N ILE A 165 2.08 -6.26 10.03
CA ILE A 165 2.82 -7.09 9.07
C ILE A 165 3.57 -6.26 8.02
N SER A 166 3.64 -4.95 8.23
CA SER A 166 4.42 -4.00 7.41
C SER A 166 4.12 -4.06 5.92
N THR A 167 2.83 -4.21 5.61
CA THR A 167 2.33 -4.42 4.26
C THR A 167 1.31 -3.35 3.86
N ILE A 168 1.41 -2.91 2.63
CA ILE A 168 0.48 -2.01 1.98
C ILE A 168 -0.12 -2.78 0.80
N LEU A 169 -1.44 -2.91 0.77
CA LEU A 169 -2.18 -3.45 -0.36
C LEU A 169 -2.84 -2.30 -1.10
N LEU A 170 -2.54 -2.14 -2.39
CA LEU A 170 -3.12 -1.09 -3.22
C LEU A 170 -4.10 -1.69 -4.23
N ASN A 171 -5.28 -1.11 -4.31
CA ASN A 171 -6.33 -1.50 -5.23
C ASN A 171 -5.92 -1.16 -6.68
N ALA A 172 -5.68 -2.19 -7.49
CA ALA A 172 -5.26 -2.00 -8.88
C ALA A 172 -6.32 -1.24 -9.70
N ALA A 173 -7.61 -1.53 -9.48
CA ALA A 173 -8.69 -0.86 -10.21
C ALA A 173 -8.76 0.65 -9.90
N ALA A 174 -8.51 1.06 -8.65
CA ALA A 174 -8.47 2.46 -8.29
C ALA A 174 -7.25 3.18 -8.89
N LEU A 175 -6.11 2.50 -9.00
CA LEU A 175 -4.91 3.05 -9.64
C LEU A 175 -5.03 3.10 -11.17
N ASP A 176 -5.78 2.18 -11.77
CA ASP A 176 -6.05 2.15 -13.22
C ASP A 176 -7.06 3.18 -13.66
N ASP A 177 -7.83 3.75 -12.72
CA ASP A 177 -8.82 4.76 -13.07
C ASP A 177 -8.14 5.91 -13.84
N ASN A 178 -8.77 6.28 -14.95
CA ASN A 178 -8.32 7.35 -15.83
C ASN A 178 -8.96 8.71 -15.49
N SER A 179 -9.84 8.76 -14.49
CA SER A 179 -10.35 10.02 -13.99
C SER A 179 -9.24 10.81 -13.29
N ALA A 180 -9.20 12.10 -13.52
CA ALA A 180 -8.23 12.96 -12.88
C ALA A 180 -8.46 12.97 -11.36
N PRO A 181 -7.40 12.87 -10.54
CA PRO A 181 -7.52 13.15 -9.13
C PRO A 181 -8.19 14.50 -8.91
N GLY A 182 -9.29 14.55 -8.15
CA GLY A 182 -10.04 15.78 -7.92
C GLY A 182 -11.00 16.19 -9.03
N SER A 183 -11.35 15.28 -9.95
CA SER A 183 -12.43 15.54 -10.91
C SER A 183 -13.75 15.72 -10.16
N THR A 184 -14.35 16.90 -10.33
CA THR A 184 -15.64 17.22 -9.70
C THR A 184 -16.73 16.33 -10.28
N GLY A 185 -17.31 15.46 -9.47
CA GLY A 185 -18.50 14.68 -9.82
C GLY A 185 -18.41 13.19 -9.62
N THR A 186 -17.25 12.65 -9.28
CA THR A 186 -17.11 11.26 -8.83
C THR A 186 -16.48 11.26 -7.45
N ASP A 187 -17.11 10.57 -6.50
CA ASP A 187 -16.61 10.42 -5.13
C ASP A 187 -15.33 9.54 -5.07
N ASP A 188 -14.72 9.24 -6.19
CA ASP A 188 -13.76 8.16 -6.38
C ASP A 188 -12.30 8.61 -6.40
N GLY A 189 -12.03 9.87 -6.17
CA GLY A 189 -10.67 10.40 -6.01
C GLY A 189 -9.74 10.31 -7.21
N GLY A 190 -10.14 9.69 -8.30
CA GLY A 190 -9.33 9.49 -9.50
C GLY A 190 -8.17 8.51 -9.34
N GLY A 191 -7.61 8.10 -10.44
CA GLY A 191 -6.47 7.19 -10.52
C GLY A 191 -5.25 7.81 -11.22
N ILE A 192 -4.22 7.01 -11.40
CA ILE A 192 -2.98 7.41 -12.07
C ILE A 192 -2.84 6.82 -13.46
N ASN A 193 -3.83 6.06 -13.91
CA ASN A 193 -3.79 5.31 -15.17
C ASN A 193 -2.51 4.46 -15.25
N ILE A 194 -2.28 3.64 -14.20
CA ILE A 194 -1.07 2.81 -14.09
C ILE A 194 -0.95 1.78 -15.23
N GLY A 195 -2.07 1.44 -15.85
CA GLY A 195 -2.12 0.51 -16.98
C GLY A 195 -1.79 -0.92 -16.57
N THR A 196 -2.43 -1.41 -15.53
CA THR A 196 -2.28 -2.79 -15.05
C THR A 196 -2.54 -3.79 -16.18
N ASN A 197 -1.61 -4.69 -16.39
CA ASN A 197 -1.79 -5.76 -17.36
C ASN A 197 -2.55 -6.92 -16.71
N GLN A 198 -3.78 -7.12 -17.14
CA GLN A 198 -4.67 -8.19 -16.65
C GLN A 198 -4.84 -9.33 -17.65
N THR A 199 -4.15 -9.31 -18.77
CA THR A 199 -4.37 -10.33 -19.80
C THR A 199 -3.19 -11.25 -19.90
N ALA A 200 -2.20 -11.15 -20.50
CA ALA A 200 -1.16 -12.15 -20.66
C ALA A 200 0.19 -11.63 -20.17
N ASN A 201 1.01 -12.56 -19.86
CA ASN A 201 2.40 -12.46 -19.71
C ASN A 201 3.08 -11.76 -20.89
N THR A 202 3.25 -10.48 -20.84
CA THR A 202 4.11 -9.76 -21.78
C THR A 202 5.02 -8.82 -21.04
N ALA A 203 6.16 -8.57 -21.62
CA ALA A 203 7.19 -7.68 -21.14
C ALA A 203 6.60 -6.38 -20.54
N GLY A 204 6.76 -6.19 -19.27
CA GLY A 204 6.17 -5.09 -18.51
C GLY A 204 5.48 -5.65 -17.28
N ASN A 205 6.27 -6.10 -16.35
CA ASN A 205 5.79 -6.58 -15.07
C ASN A 205 5.00 -5.47 -14.37
N ASN A 206 3.81 -5.80 -13.86
CA ASN A 206 3.01 -4.83 -13.10
C ASN A 206 3.79 -4.24 -11.93
N GLN A 207 4.67 -5.03 -11.28
CA GLN A 207 5.55 -4.56 -10.23
C GLN A 207 6.45 -3.41 -10.68
N GLU A 208 7.00 -3.49 -11.91
CA GLU A 208 7.84 -2.43 -12.49
C GLU A 208 7.03 -1.16 -12.78
N LYS A 209 5.78 -1.30 -13.21
CA LYS A 209 4.89 -0.15 -13.42
C LYS A 209 4.67 0.61 -12.11
N LEU A 210 4.32 -0.09 -11.02
CA LEU A 210 4.17 0.58 -9.73
C LEU A 210 5.48 1.26 -9.29
N PHE A 211 6.62 0.59 -9.45
CA PHE A 211 7.92 1.19 -9.14
C PHE A 211 8.19 2.46 -9.95
N LEU A 212 7.87 2.46 -11.25
CA LEU A 212 8.04 3.63 -12.10
C LEU A 212 7.15 4.81 -11.67
N HIS A 213 5.91 4.54 -11.25
CA HIS A 213 5.01 5.57 -10.73
C HIS A 213 5.47 6.13 -9.37
N ILE A 214 6.11 5.32 -8.53
CA ILE A 214 6.75 5.79 -7.30
C ILE A 214 7.99 6.63 -7.66
N SER A 215 8.92 6.08 -8.45
CA SER A 215 10.20 6.71 -8.76
C SER A 215 10.06 7.94 -9.68
N GLY A 216 9.02 7.99 -10.51
CA GLY A 216 8.72 9.13 -11.39
C GLY A 216 8.03 10.29 -10.69
N SER A 217 7.65 10.13 -9.43
CA SER A 217 7.01 11.19 -8.64
C SER A 217 8.01 12.26 -8.23
N VAL A 218 7.52 13.50 -8.12
CA VAL A 218 8.31 14.63 -7.61
C VAL A 218 8.33 14.71 -6.08
N GLY A 219 7.61 13.81 -5.41
CA GLY A 219 7.48 13.79 -3.96
C GLY A 219 6.48 14.81 -3.41
N ASP A 220 6.36 14.83 -2.08
CA ASP A 220 5.59 15.84 -1.34
C ASP A 220 6.36 17.18 -1.27
N ALA A 221 5.81 18.16 -0.54
CA ALA A 221 6.45 19.47 -0.35
C ALA A 221 7.86 19.38 0.29
N SER A 222 8.20 18.26 0.92
CA SER A 222 9.50 17.96 1.51
C SER A 222 10.39 17.12 0.57
N GLY A 223 9.92 16.79 -0.63
CA GLY A 223 10.63 15.96 -1.60
C GLY A 223 10.56 14.45 -1.32
N ASN A 224 9.74 14.01 -0.36
CA ASN A 224 9.58 12.59 -0.06
C ASN A 224 8.57 11.95 -1.00
N VAL A 225 8.96 10.88 -1.66
CA VAL A 225 8.09 10.06 -2.52
C VAL A 225 7.42 8.95 -1.73
N PHE A 226 8.17 8.35 -0.82
CA PHE A 226 7.66 7.31 0.07
C PHE A 226 8.25 7.50 1.47
N LYS A 227 7.40 7.83 2.42
CA LYS A 227 7.76 8.04 3.83
C LYS A 227 6.91 7.13 4.70
N LEU A 228 7.55 6.45 5.63
CA LEU A 228 6.89 5.56 6.57
C LEU A 228 7.78 5.39 7.80
N ASN A 229 7.21 5.61 8.98
CA ASN A 229 7.91 5.49 10.23
C ASN A 229 7.60 4.15 10.91
N SER A 230 8.52 3.68 11.73
CA SER A 230 8.29 2.55 12.63
C SER A 230 7.88 3.01 14.02
N GLN A 231 7.19 2.14 14.74
CA GLN A 231 6.90 2.33 16.17
C GLN A 231 7.48 1.18 16.98
N GLU A 232 7.73 1.45 18.25
CA GLU A 232 8.22 0.52 19.24
C GLU A 232 7.54 0.79 20.58
N THR A 233 7.08 -0.24 21.24
CA THR A 233 6.50 -0.13 22.58
C THR A 233 7.61 -0.15 23.63
N ILE A 234 7.71 0.90 24.45
CA ILE A 234 8.68 0.98 25.53
C ILE A 234 7.94 0.82 26.84
N THR A 235 8.28 -0.22 27.61
CA THR A 235 7.81 -0.40 28.99
C THR A 235 8.81 0.21 29.95
N SER A 236 8.35 1.09 30.83
CA SER A 236 9.18 1.70 31.88
C SER A 236 8.64 1.34 33.24
N ASP A 237 9.50 0.79 34.07
CA ASP A 237 9.19 0.51 35.50
C ASP A 237 9.73 1.62 36.39
N PHE A 238 8.89 2.11 37.24
CA PHE A 238 9.26 3.14 38.23
C PHE A 238 9.34 2.51 39.62
N VAL A 239 10.52 2.57 40.22
CA VAL A 239 10.73 2.13 41.61
C VAL A 239 10.82 3.34 42.49
N PHE A 240 9.89 3.46 43.41
CA PHE A 240 9.91 4.52 44.45
C PHE A 240 10.66 4.02 45.68
N VAL A 241 11.80 4.65 45.97
CA VAL A 241 12.58 4.38 47.21
C VAL A 241 12.34 5.50 48.18
N ARG A 242 11.86 5.16 49.38
CA ARG A 242 11.70 6.10 50.49
C ARG A 242 12.82 5.87 51.48
N ALA A 243 13.73 6.84 51.59
CA ALA A 243 14.71 6.88 52.68
C ALA A 243 14.08 7.54 53.91
N ARG A 244 14.30 6.96 55.08
CA ARG A 244 13.88 7.58 56.35
C ARG A 244 14.87 8.66 56.75
N ASN A 245 14.37 9.75 57.35
CA ASN A 245 15.20 10.86 57.77
C ASN A 245 16.25 10.50 58.83
N SER A 246 16.10 9.32 59.45
CA SER A 246 17.04 8.78 60.44
C SER A 246 18.22 7.99 59.84
N GLU A 247 18.31 7.92 58.49
CA GLU A 247 19.38 7.21 57.78
C GLU A 247 20.48 8.14 57.27
N PHE A 248 20.40 9.45 57.57
CA PHE A 248 21.38 10.48 57.22
C PHE A 248 21.99 11.12 58.47
#